data_7c7d9a1ff7be8b82d9aaa009f44e8e98
#
_entry.id   7c7d9a1ff7be8b82d9aaa009f44e8e98
#
_cell.length_a   1.000
_cell.length_b   1.000
_cell.length_c   1.000
_cell.angle_alpha   90.00
_cell.angle_beta   90.00
_cell.angle_gamma   90.00
#
_symmetry.space_group_name_H-M   'P 1'
#
loop_
_entity.id
_entity.type
_entity.pdbx_description
1 polymer ?
#
loop_
_entity_poly.entity_id
_entity_poly.type
_entity_poly.pdbx_seq_one_letter_code
_entity_poly.pdbx_strand_id
1 'polypeptide(L)'
;MKTTCNLRTRRAILSLAAAMAILPLGASAAEAQLLNVSYDVARELYKEINPAFIAEWKKNTGETITINQSHGGSSKQARSVADGLEASVVTMNQANDIDMLADRGVVAAGWAKKFPHNAAPFYSTMIFLVRKGNPKQIKTWDDLAKPGTKVVIPNPKTAGNGRYTYLAAWGSVIKKGGTEAQARELVARIFKNVPVLDGGGRAATTTFTQRDIGDALVTFESEVQMVRSEFGGNFEVVYPAVSILAESPVAVVDKVVDKRGVRKQATAYLNFLYSDAGQTIGAKHFLRPRSETVAKKFAGNYKPIALFTVDEVFGGWKQAQKKHFDDGGEFDKIYQVK
;
A
#
# COMPACT_ATOMS: atom_id res chain seq x y z
N MET A 1 4.60 -77.83 -67.65
CA MET A 1 5.96 -77.81 -67.01
C MET A 1 5.92 -77.02 -65.79
N LYS A 2 6.18 -77.64 -64.64
CA LYS A 2 6.09 -77.11 -63.31
C LYS A 2 7.41 -76.38 -62.97
N THR A 3 7.34 -75.11 -62.46
CA THR A 3 8.52 -74.46 -61.90
C THR A 3 8.20 -73.96 -60.47
N THR A 4 8.80 -74.61 -59.48
CA THR A 4 8.76 -74.33 -58.05
C THR A 4 9.53 -73.09 -57.78
N CYS A 5 8.94 -72.10 -57.10
CA CYS A 5 9.59 -70.88 -56.62
C CYS A 5 9.86 -71.00 -55.10
N ASN A 6 11.12 -70.84 -54.75
CA ASN A 6 11.69 -71.03 -53.42
C ASN A 6 11.25 -69.93 -52.43
N LEU A 7 10.63 -70.33 -51.32
CA LEU A 7 10.32 -69.53 -50.13
C LEU A 7 11.52 -69.50 -49.18
N ARG A 8 12.48 -68.65 -49.36
CA ARG A 8 13.56 -68.48 -48.31
C ARG A 8 14.23 -67.12 -48.26
N THR A 9 13.54 -66.01 -48.55
CA THR A 9 14.16 -64.69 -48.41
C THR A 9 13.19 -63.61 -47.96
N ARG A 10 12.43 -63.88 -46.88
CA ARG A 10 11.50 -62.88 -46.25
C ARG A 10 11.52 -62.89 -44.72
N ARG A 11 12.71 -63.01 -44.12
CA ARG A 11 12.82 -62.95 -42.61
C ARG A 11 13.99 -62.13 -42.10
N ALA A 12 14.37 -61.03 -42.72
CA ALA A 12 15.49 -60.22 -42.27
C ALA A 12 15.29 -58.72 -42.46
N ILE A 13 14.07 -58.17 -42.39
CA ILE A 13 13.80 -56.72 -42.37
C ILE A 13 12.60 -56.46 -41.46
N LEU A 14 12.74 -56.63 -40.17
CA LEU A 14 11.74 -56.20 -39.18
C LEU A 14 12.40 -56.21 -37.77
N SER A 15 13.42 -55.37 -37.56
CA SER A 15 13.96 -55.14 -36.20
C SER A 15 14.80 -53.87 -36.17
N LEU A 16 14.29 -52.77 -36.79
CA LEU A 16 14.99 -51.48 -36.62
C LEU A 16 13.96 -50.35 -36.67
N ALA A 17 13.05 -50.32 -35.73
CA ALA A 17 12.16 -49.17 -35.52
C ALA A 17 11.54 -49.25 -34.12
N ALA A 18 12.21 -48.82 -33.09
CA ALA A 18 11.61 -48.40 -31.84
C ALA A 18 12.71 -47.97 -30.84
N ALA A 19 13.48 -46.97 -31.20
CA ALA A 19 14.20 -46.14 -30.22
C ALA A 19 13.88 -44.68 -30.52
N MET A 20 12.58 -44.32 -30.53
CA MET A 20 12.16 -42.94 -30.42
C MET A 20 12.44 -42.53 -28.99
N ALA A 21 13.59 -41.87 -28.77
CA ALA A 21 13.90 -41.16 -27.53
C ALA A 21 12.72 -40.21 -27.23
N ILE A 22 11.97 -40.55 -26.17
CA ILE A 22 11.06 -39.62 -25.51
C ILE A 22 11.97 -38.59 -24.87
N LEU A 23 12.33 -37.56 -25.63
CA LEU A 23 12.82 -36.32 -25.05
C LEU A 23 11.66 -35.80 -24.18
N PRO A 24 11.87 -35.58 -22.89
CA PRO A 24 10.89 -34.91 -22.10
C PRO A 24 10.73 -33.52 -22.76
N LEU A 25 9.57 -33.26 -23.37
CA LEU A 25 9.16 -31.88 -23.61
C LEU A 25 9.17 -31.24 -22.21
N GLY A 26 10.22 -30.49 -21.93
CA GLY A 26 10.25 -29.62 -20.79
C GLY A 26 9.03 -28.73 -20.90
N ALA A 27 7.99 -29.04 -20.14
CA ALA A 27 6.86 -28.15 -19.98
C ALA A 27 7.45 -26.83 -19.50
N SER A 28 7.59 -25.87 -20.41
CA SER A 28 7.89 -24.49 -20.04
C SER A 28 6.79 -24.11 -19.05
N ALA A 29 7.12 -24.09 -17.77
CA ALA A 29 6.18 -23.64 -16.77
C ALA A 29 5.72 -22.25 -17.20
N ALA A 30 4.41 -22.09 -17.37
CA ALA A 30 3.84 -20.80 -17.79
C ALA A 30 4.36 -19.75 -16.81
N GLU A 31 4.85 -18.63 -17.34
CA GLU A 31 5.39 -17.54 -16.52
C GLU A 31 4.34 -17.10 -15.52
N ALA A 32 4.69 -17.16 -14.22
CA ALA A 32 3.78 -16.75 -13.17
C ALA A 32 3.53 -15.24 -13.25
N GLN A 33 2.26 -14.85 -13.25
CA GLN A 33 1.86 -13.45 -13.25
C GLN A 33 1.14 -13.10 -11.97
N LEU A 34 1.61 -12.08 -11.28
CA LEU A 34 0.96 -11.50 -10.12
C LEU A 34 0.35 -10.14 -10.47
N LEU A 35 -0.78 -9.82 -9.85
CA LEU A 35 -1.31 -8.46 -9.78
C LEU A 35 -1.21 -7.97 -8.33
N ASN A 36 -0.43 -6.92 -8.10
CA ASN A 36 -0.42 -6.18 -6.85
C ASN A 36 -1.40 -5.00 -6.94
N VAL A 37 -2.43 -5.01 -6.11
CA VAL A 37 -3.38 -3.91 -5.97
C VAL A 37 -3.00 -3.09 -4.75
N SER A 38 -2.68 -1.80 -4.96
CA SER A 38 -2.04 -0.95 -3.97
C SER A 38 -2.65 0.46 -3.90
N TYR A 39 -2.33 1.18 -2.85
CA TYR A 39 -2.67 2.59 -2.74
C TYR A 39 -1.76 3.47 -3.61
N ASP A 40 -2.25 4.66 -3.98
CA ASP A 40 -1.69 5.50 -5.04
C ASP A 40 -0.29 6.05 -4.75
N VAL A 41 -0.01 6.44 -3.50
CA VAL A 41 1.30 7.01 -3.13
C VAL A 41 2.43 5.97 -3.05
N ALA A 42 2.11 4.67 -3.04
CA ALA A 42 3.12 3.60 -3.06
C ALA A 42 3.64 3.27 -4.48
N ARG A 43 3.18 3.97 -5.50
CA ARG A 43 3.53 3.69 -6.90
C ARG A 43 5.04 3.68 -7.13
N GLU A 44 5.75 4.67 -6.65
CA GLU A 44 7.20 4.81 -6.83
C GLU A 44 7.98 3.73 -6.07
N LEU A 45 7.52 3.38 -4.87
CA LEU A 45 8.06 2.26 -4.10
C LEU A 45 8.04 0.96 -4.91
N TYR A 46 6.89 0.62 -5.48
CA TYR A 46 6.74 -0.65 -6.21
C TYR A 46 7.43 -0.66 -7.58
N LYS A 47 7.75 0.51 -8.16
CA LYS A 47 8.63 0.58 -9.33
C LYS A 47 10.05 0.08 -9.03
N GLU A 48 10.51 0.18 -7.77
CA GLU A 48 11.81 -0.33 -7.34
C GLU A 48 11.71 -1.74 -6.72
N ILE A 49 10.68 -2.01 -5.93
CA ILE A 49 10.45 -3.33 -5.30
C ILE A 49 10.31 -4.43 -6.36
N ASN A 50 9.49 -4.20 -7.40
CA ASN A 50 9.18 -5.26 -8.36
C ASN A 50 10.40 -5.77 -9.11
N PRO A 51 11.24 -4.94 -9.76
CA PRO A 51 12.41 -5.43 -10.45
C PRO A 51 13.41 -6.09 -9.49
N ALA A 52 13.55 -5.58 -8.26
CA ALA A 52 14.43 -6.18 -7.25
C ALA A 52 13.95 -7.58 -6.85
N PHE A 53 12.66 -7.75 -6.60
CA PHE A 53 12.09 -9.07 -6.30
C PHE A 53 12.18 -10.02 -7.49
N ILE A 54 11.85 -9.57 -8.71
CA ILE A 54 11.94 -10.40 -9.94
C ILE A 54 13.36 -10.93 -10.12
N ALA A 55 14.38 -10.09 -9.93
CA ALA A 55 15.77 -10.49 -10.02
C ALA A 55 16.17 -11.50 -8.95
N GLU A 56 15.75 -11.30 -7.69
CA GLU A 56 16.00 -12.22 -6.59
C GLU A 56 15.27 -13.54 -6.79
N TRP A 57 14.01 -13.51 -7.22
CA TRP A 57 13.23 -14.71 -7.53
C TRP A 57 13.90 -15.56 -8.60
N LYS A 58 14.29 -14.92 -9.71
CA LYS A 58 15.00 -15.62 -10.81
C LYS A 58 16.32 -16.21 -10.36
N LYS A 59 17.10 -15.48 -9.55
CA LYS A 59 18.37 -15.96 -9.00
C LYS A 59 18.17 -17.20 -8.12
N ASN A 60 17.13 -17.21 -7.29
CA ASN A 60 16.92 -18.25 -6.29
C ASN A 60 16.17 -19.47 -6.83
N THR A 61 15.37 -19.32 -7.88
CA THR A 61 14.49 -20.40 -8.38
C THR A 61 14.76 -20.78 -9.84
N GLY A 62 15.42 -19.92 -10.62
CA GLY A 62 15.54 -20.06 -12.07
C GLY A 62 14.26 -19.66 -12.84
N GLU A 63 13.14 -19.41 -12.13
CA GLU A 63 11.84 -19.10 -12.73
C GLU A 63 11.73 -17.60 -13.06
N THR A 64 10.99 -17.26 -14.11
CA THR A 64 10.58 -15.89 -14.43
C THR A 64 9.21 -15.59 -13.84
N ILE A 65 8.99 -14.34 -13.45
CA ILE A 65 7.72 -13.85 -12.90
C ILE A 65 7.46 -12.44 -13.40
N THR A 66 6.20 -12.15 -13.75
CA THR A 66 5.75 -10.80 -14.08
C THR A 66 4.86 -10.26 -12.95
N ILE A 67 5.09 -8.99 -12.55
CA ILE A 67 4.28 -8.32 -11.54
C ILE A 67 3.61 -7.10 -12.13
N ASN A 68 2.30 -7.20 -12.30
CA ASN A 68 1.44 -6.10 -12.72
C ASN A 68 0.97 -5.29 -11.51
N GLN A 69 0.57 -4.04 -11.73
CA GLN A 69 0.16 -3.14 -10.67
C GLN A 69 -1.12 -2.39 -10.98
N SER A 70 -1.92 -2.18 -9.93
CA SER A 70 -3.05 -1.26 -9.94
C SER A 70 -2.94 -0.32 -8.74
N HIS A 71 -2.99 0.99 -8.99
CA HIS A 71 -2.85 2.01 -7.95
C HIS A 71 -4.04 2.97 -7.94
N GLY A 72 -4.52 3.32 -6.74
CA GLY A 72 -5.60 4.27 -6.53
C GLY A 72 -5.81 4.55 -5.05
N GLY A 73 -6.84 5.27 -4.68
CA GLY A 73 -7.20 5.42 -3.25
C GLY A 73 -7.41 4.04 -2.61
N SER A 74 -6.79 3.79 -1.45
CA SER A 74 -6.71 2.46 -0.83
C SER A 74 -8.08 1.78 -0.71
N SER A 75 -9.07 2.46 -0.14
CA SER A 75 -10.41 1.91 0.02
C SER A 75 -11.15 1.70 -1.31
N LYS A 76 -10.84 2.51 -2.35
CA LYS A 76 -11.38 2.30 -3.70
C LYS A 76 -10.78 1.03 -4.31
N GLN A 77 -9.47 0.83 -4.16
CA GLN A 77 -8.78 -0.37 -4.64
C GLN A 77 -9.27 -1.64 -3.93
N ALA A 78 -9.43 -1.59 -2.60
CA ALA A 78 -9.99 -2.71 -1.85
C ALA A 78 -11.41 -3.08 -2.32
N ARG A 79 -12.28 -2.08 -2.58
CA ARG A 79 -13.60 -2.35 -3.17
C ARG A 79 -13.50 -3.00 -4.54
N SER A 80 -12.61 -2.53 -5.42
CA SER A 80 -12.42 -3.17 -6.74
C SER A 80 -12.04 -4.64 -6.63
N VAL A 81 -11.19 -5.01 -5.65
CA VAL A 81 -10.84 -6.43 -5.39
C VAL A 81 -12.05 -7.20 -4.86
N ALA A 82 -12.80 -6.62 -3.94
CA ALA A 82 -14.03 -7.21 -3.40
C ALA A 82 -15.09 -7.45 -4.50
N ASP A 83 -15.14 -6.59 -5.50
CA ASP A 83 -16.07 -6.61 -6.63
C ASP A 83 -15.55 -7.47 -7.81
N GLY A 84 -14.39 -8.15 -7.65
CA GLY A 84 -13.92 -9.16 -8.58
C GLY A 84 -12.63 -8.86 -9.34
N LEU A 85 -11.92 -7.78 -9.04
CA LEU A 85 -10.56 -7.56 -9.60
C LEU A 85 -9.63 -8.67 -9.08
N GLU A 86 -9.14 -9.53 -9.96
CA GLU A 86 -8.33 -10.71 -9.64
C GLU A 86 -6.90 -10.33 -9.19
N ALA A 87 -6.78 -9.65 -8.04
CA ALA A 87 -5.50 -9.35 -7.42
C ALA A 87 -4.86 -10.62 -6.85
N SER A 88 -3.56 -10.80 -7.00
CA SER A 88 -2.80 -11.86 -6.31
C SER A 88 -2.42 -11.45 -4.88
N VAL A 89 -2.10 -10.18 -4.71
CA VAL A 89 -1.79 -9.57 -3.42
C VAL A 89 -2.42 -8.18 -3.34
N VAL A 90 -2.71 -7.77 -2.11
CA VAL A 90 -3.09 -6.40 -1.78
C VAL A 90 -2.05 -5.80 -0.85
N THR A 91 -1.69 -4.54 -1.12
CA THR A 91 -0.75 -3.77 -0.31
C THR A 91 -1.41 -2.43 -0.03
N MET A 92 -2.10 -2.36 1.11
CA MET A 92 -2.97 -1.24 1.47
C MET A 92 -2.29 -0.29 2.46
N ASN A 93 -2.86 0.86 2.71
CA ASN A 93 -2.34 1.79 3.71
C ASN A 93 -3.13 1.78 5.02
N GLN A 94 -4.09 0.86 5.18
CA GLN A 94 -4.87 0.70 6.42
C GLN A 94 -5.44 -0.71 6.52
N ALA A 95 -5.48 -1.28 7.74
CA ALA A 95 -5.94 -2.63 7.99
C ALA A 95 -7.42 -2.85 7.63
N ASN A 96 -8.26 -1.85 7.87
CA ASN A 96 -9.70 -1.89 7.59
C ASN A 96 -10.04 -2.25 6.14
N ASP A 97 -9.19 -1.87 5.18
CA ASP A 97 -9.40 -2.23 3.77
C ASP A 97 -9.19 -3.73 3.53
N ILE A 98 -8.25 -4.37 4.26
CA ILE A 98 -8.02 -5.82 4.17
C ILE A 98 -9.05 -6.58 5.01
N ASP A 99 -9.47 -6.05 6.17
CA ASP A 99 -10.55 -6.63 6.98
C ASP A 99 -11.84 -6.75 6.17
N MET A 100 -12.20 -5.74 5.39
CA MET A 100 -13.35 -5.79 4.50
C MET A 100 -13.24 -6.91 3.46
N LEU A 101 -12.05 -7.18 2.93
CA LEU A 101 -11.80 -8.30 2.01
C LEU A 101 -11.90 -9.65 2.72
N ALA A 102 -11.44 -9.73 3.97
CA ALA A 102 -11.56 -10.92 4.80
C ALA A 102 -13.02 -11.21 5.17
N ASP A 103 -13.81 -10.20 5.55
CA ASP A 103 -15.23 -10.31 5.84
C ASP A 103 -16.03 -10.82 4.61
N ARG A 104 -15.55 -10.56 3.39
CA ARG A 104 -16.12 -11.09 2.13
C ARG A 104 -15.53 -12.42 1.68
N GLY A 105 -14.63 -13.02 2.46
CA GLY A 105 -13.99 -14.31 2.14
C GLY A 105 -13.04 -14.26 0.94
N VAL A 106 -12.55 -13.08 0.56
CA VAL A 106 -11.60 -12.88 -0.55
C VAL A 106 -10.16 -13.08 -0.06
N VAL A 107 -9.88 -12.64 1.16
CA VAL A 107 -8.64 -12.82 1.91
C VAL A 107 -8.93 -13.71 3.12
N ALA A 108 -7.99 -14.52 3.56
CA ALA A 108 -8.17 -15.38 4.73
C ALA A 108 -8.45 -14.57 6.01
N ALA A 109 -9.38 -15.05 6.84
CA ALA A 109 -9.53 -14.56 8.20
C ALA A 109 -8.19 -14.70 8.96
N GLY A 110 -7.83 -13.72 9.78
CA GLY A 110 -6.56 -13.72 10.48
C GLY A 110 -5.34 -13.40 9.60
N TRP A 111 -5.54 -12.79 8.44
CA TRP A 111 -4.52 -12.32 7.52
C TRP A 111 -3.38 -11.55 8.21
N ALA A 112 -3.69 -10.72 9.22
CA ALA A 112 -2.72 -9.92 9.96
C ALA A 112 -1.68 -10.76 10.71
N LYS A 113 -1.96 -12.05 10.99
CA LYS A 113 -1.03 -12.98 11.64
C LYS A 113 -0.17 -13.78 10.65
N LYS A 114 -0.38 -13.62 9.34
CA LYS A 114 0.35 -14.36 8.30
C LYS A 114 1.77 -13.82 8.07
N PHE A 115 2.01 -12.55 8.44
CA PHE A 115 3.31 -11.90 8.33
C PHE A 115 3.62 -11.13 9.61
N PRO A 116 4.90 -10.78 9.88
CA PRO A 116 5.29 -10.02 11.06
C PRO A 116 4.62 -8.65 11.14
N HIS A 117 4.56 -8.08 12.36
CA HIS A 117 4.08 -6.73 12.63
C HIS A 117 2.66 -6.47 12.09
N ASN A 118 1.71 -7.37 12.38
CA ASN A 118 0.33 -7.30 11.88
C ASN A 118 0.27 -7.25 10.34
N ALA A 119 1.16 -8.01 9.69
CA ALA A 119 1.34 -7.99 8.23
C ALA A 119 1.67 -6.59 7.66
N ALA A 120 2.34 -5.72 8.43
CA ALA A 120 2.74 -4.38 7.99
C ALA A 120 4.27 -4.28 7.89
N PRO A 121 4.87 -4.49 6.69
CA PRO A 121 6.31 -4.43 6.48
C PRO A 121 6.90 -3.04 6.71
N PHE A 122 6.10 -2.00 6.55
CA PHE A 122 6.48 -0.61 6.73
C PHE A 122 5.43 0.14 7.53
N TYR A 123 5.85 1.29 8.06
CA TYR A 123 4.93 2.27 8.61
C TYR A 123 5.37 3.69 8.23
N SER A 124 4.47 4.63 8.36
CA SER A 124 4.67 6.05 8.11
C SER A 124 3.93 6.86 9.18
N THR A 125 3.85 8.15 9.02
CA THR A 125 3.03 9.03 9.86
C THR A 125 2.51 10.20 9.04
N MET A 126 1.56 10.96 9.58
CA MET A 126 1.05 12.17 8.95
C MET A 126 1.95 13.36 9.29
N ILE A 127 2.32 14.09 8.25
CA ILE A 127 3.11 15.33 8.32
C ILE A 127 2.42 16.43 7.52
N PHE A 128 2.92 17.66 7.64
CA PHE A 128 2.46 18.78 6.83
C PHE A 128 3.54 19.16 5.81
N LEU A 129 3.15 19.27 4.55
CA LEU A 129 3.92 19.99 3.55
C LEU A 129 3.37 21.42 3.49
N VAL A 130 4.23 22.41 3.65
CA VAL A 130 3.86 23.83 3.61
C VAL A 130 4.63 24.54 2.52
N ARG A 131 4.17 25.70 2.11
CA ARG A 131 4.87 26.55 1.16
C ARG A 131 6.25 26.97 1.69
N LYS A 132 7.21 27.23 0.80
CA LYS A 132 8.54 27.67 1.17
C LYS A 132 8.48 28.88 2.10
N GLY A 133 9.29 28.86 3.17
CA GLY A 133 9.30 29.89 4.20
C GLY A 133 8.12 29.84 5.16
N ASN A 134 7.21 28.87 5.01
CA ASN A 134 6.04 28.69 5.86
C ASN A 134 5.31 30.00 6.24
N PRO A 135 4.80 30.76 5.27
CA PRO A 135 4.26 32.11 5.49
C PRO A 135 3.07 32.14 6.45
N LYS A 136 2.34 31.03 6.60
CA LYS A 136 1.23 30.87 7.56
C LYS A 136 1.68 30.37 8.94
N GLN A 137 3.00 30.15 9.14
CA GLN A 137 3.59 29.65 10.40
C GLN A 137 2.92 28.38 10.94
N ILE A 138 2.57 27.45 10.05
CA ILE A 138 1.89 26.21 10.38
C ILE A 138 2.90 25.26 11.05
N LYS A 139 2.65 24.88 12.31
CA LYS A 139 3.51 23.98 13.12
C LYS A 139 2.72 22.87 13.82
N THR A 140 1.44 23.11 14.06
CA THR A 140 0.56 22.23 14.84
C THR A 140 -0.75 21.94 14.10
N TRP A 141 -1.49 20.96 14.59
CA TRP A 141 -2.84 20.66 14.10
C TRP A 141 -3.79 21.86 14.29
N ASP A 142 -3.61 22.62 15.38
CA ASP A 142 -4.42 23.83 15.66
C ASP A 142 -4.18 24.94 14.62
N ASP A 143 -2.96 25.04 14.05
CA ASP A 143 -2.67 26.02 13.02
C ASP A 143 -3.43 25.76 11.71
N LEU A 144 -3.70 24.47 11.40
CA LEU A 144 -4.53 24.09 10.25
C LEU A 144 -5.99 24.52 10.43
N ALA A 145 -6.45 24.70 11.67
CA ALA A 145 -7.80 25.12 12.01
C ALA A 145 -7.99 26.65 12.05
N LYS A 146 -6.92 27.44 11.89
CA LYS A 146 -7.00 28.92 11.90
C LYS A 146 -7.81 29.43 10.72
N PRO A 147 -8.66 30.44 10.91
CA PRO A 147 -9.38 31.07 9.80
C PRO A 147 -8.42 31.58 8.71
N GLY A 148 -8.78 31.37 7.45
CA GLY A 148 -7.96 31.79 6.30
C GLY A 148 -6.76 30.89 5.97
N THR A 149 -6.56 29.78 6.69
CA THR A 149 -5.63 28.70 6.29
C THR A 149 -6.34 27.78 5.32
N LYS A 150 -5.77 27.52 4.15
CA LYS A 150 -6.30 26.56 3.19
C LYS A 150 -5.53 25.25 3.30
N VAL A 151 -6.23 24.16 3.62
CA VAL A 151 -5.63 22.83 3.85
C VAL A 151 -6.08 21.87 2.78
N VAL A 152 -5.13 21.17 2.15
CA VAL A 152 -5.43 20.10 1.18
C VAL A 152 -5.38 18.77 1.90
N ILE A 153 -6.47 18.01 1.80
CA ILE A 153 -6.65 16.69 2.43
C ILE A 153 -7.45 15.82 1.44
N PRO A 154 -7.05 14.55 1.22
CA PRO A 154 -7.87 13.62 0.45
C PRO A 154 -9.17 13.27 1.18
N ASN A 155 -10.16 12.83 0.43
CA ASN A 155 -11.47 12.46 0.98
C ASN A 155 -11.37 11.19 1.87
N PRO A 156 -11.74 11.27 3.17
CA PRO A 156 -11.72 10.12 4.07
C PRO A 156 -12.65 8.95 3.66
N LYS A 157 -13.68 9.21 2.84
CA LYS A 157 -14.58 8.16 2.33
C LYS A 157 -13.90 7.28 1.24
N THR A 158 -12.85 7.79 0.58
CA THR A 158 -12.22 7.12 -0.58
C THR A 158 -10.75 6.78 -0.40
N ALA A 159 -10.05 7.47 0.52
CA ALA A 159 -8.62 7.38 0.69
C ALA A 159 -8.21 7.20 2.15
N GLY A 160 -7.35 6.20 2.42
CA GLY A 160 -6.79 5.99 3.75
C GLY A 160 -5.95 7.17 4.26
N ASN A 161 -5.25 7.89 3.35
CA ASN A 161 -4.58 9.14 3.71
C ASN A 161 -5.54 10.14 4.38
N GLY A 162 -6.74 10.34 3.81
CA GLY A 162 -7.76 11.20 4.40
C GLY A 162 -8.23 10.71 5.77
N ARG A 163 -8.40 9.38 5.93
CA ARG A 163 -8.76 8.77 7.23
C ARG A 163 -7.65 8.97 8.26
N TYR A 164 -6.41 8.70 7.91
CA TYR A 164 -5.29 8.92 8.83
C TYR A 164 -5.14 10.39 9.18
N THR A 165 -5.34 11.32 8.25
CA THR A 165 -5.32 12.77 8.54
C THR A 165 -6.40 13.14 9.56
N TYR A 166 -7.63 12.68 9.35
CA TYR A 166 -8.73 12.89 10.27
C TYR A 166 -8.44 12.33 11.67
N LEU A 167 -8.01 11.04 11.74
CA LEU A 167 -7.69 10.37 13.00
C LEU A 167 -6.47 10.98 13.69
N ALA A 168 -5.46 11.45 12.94
CA ALA A 168 -4.29 12.11 13.50
C ALA A 168 -4.65 13.44 14.16
N ALA A 169 -5.49 14.25 13.52
CA ALA A 169 -5.97 15.49 14.09
C ALA A 169 -6.82 15.24 15.35
N TRP A 170 -7.77 14.31 15.29
CA TRP A 170 -8.60 13.91 16.42
C TRP A 170 -7.77 13.39 17.59
N GLY A 171 -6.93 12.39 17.33
CA GLY A 171 -6.08 11.76 18.35
C GLY A 171 -5.06 12.71 18.95
N SER A 172 -4.62 13.74 18.23
CA SER A 172 -3.71 14.75 18.77
C SER A 172 -4.30 15.52 19.95
N VAL A 173 -5.62 15.72 19.94
CA VAL A 173 -6.35 16.34 21.07
C VAL A 173 -6.46 15.36 22.24
N ILE A 174 -6.88 14.13 21.97
CA ILE A 174 -7.03 13.10 23.00
C ILE A 174 -5.69 12.81 23.71
N LYS A 175 -4.60 12.70 22.95
CA LYS A 175 -3.24 12.46 23.52
C LYS A 175 -2.70 13.62 24.36
N LYS A 176 -3.25 14.81 24.19
CA LYS A 176 -2.96 15.97 25.03
C LYS A 176 -3.90 16.08 26.27
N GLY A 177 -4.77 15.09 26.49
CA GLY A 177 -5.74 15.10 27.58
C GLY A 177 -7.03 15.86 27.29
N GLY A 178 -7.27 16.22 26.01
CA GLY A 178 -8.52 16.86 25.60
C GLY A 178 -9.68 15.87 25.47
N THR A 179 -10.88 16.41 25.29
CA THR A 179 -12.14 15.67 25.20
C THR A 179 -12.50 15.31 23.75
N GLU A 180 -13.40 14.36 23.55
CA GLU A 180 -14.00 14.01 22.26
C GLU A 180 -14.69 15.21 21.60
N ALA A 181 -15.35 16.08 22.38
CA ALA A 181 -15.98 17.28 21.89
C ALA A 181 -14.96 18.29 21.31
N GLN A 182 -13.84 18.47 22.01
CA GLN A 182 -12.74 19.33 21.55
C GLN A 182 -12.06 18.75 20.30
N ALA A 183 -11.89 17.43 20.24
CA ALA A 183 -11.34 16.76 19.07
C ALA A 183 -12.25 16.93 17.85
N ARG A 184 -13.56 16.76 18.03
CA ARG A 184 -14.58 17.01 16.98
C ARG A 184 -14.51 18.46 16.48
N GLU A 185 -14.43 19.43 17.40
CA GLU A 185 -14.36 20.85 17.06
C GLU A 185 -13.10 21.17 16.24
N LEU A 186 -11.93 20.66 16.68
CA LEU A 186 -10.68 20.85 15.94
C LEU A 186 -10.81 20.32 14.50
N VAL A 187 -11.26 19.07 14.35
CA VAL A 187 -11.41 18.43 13.04
C VAL A 187 -12.43 19.18 12.17
N ALA A 188 -13.55 19.61 12.75
CA ALA A 188 -14.54 20.40 12.02
C ALA A 188 -13.96 21.72 11.48
N ARG A 189 -13.17 22.42 12.28
CA ARG A 189 -12.48 23.67 11.85
C ARG A 189 -11.43 23.39 10.76
N ILE A 190 -10.67 22.30 10.86
CA ILE A 190 -9.72 21.90 9.81
C ILE A 190 -10.46 21.62 8.51
N PHE A 191 -11.52 20.80 8.54
CA PHE A 191 -12.28 20.46 7.31
C PHE A 191 -13.08 21.64 6.74
N LYS A 192 -13.43 22.64 7.56
CA LYS A 192 -13.96 23.91 7.07
C LYS A 192 -12.97 24.68 6.19
N ASN A 193 -11.69 24.50 6.44
CA ASN A 193 -10.58 25.11 5.73
C ASN A 193 -10.13 24.29 4.48
N VAL A 194 -10.80 23.16 4.18
CA VAL A 194 -10.47 22.32 3.02
C VAL A 194 -11.26 22.81 1.80
N PRO A 195 -10.59 23.36 0.77
CA PRO A 195 -11.26 23.89 -0.41
C PRO A 195 -11.76 22.80 -1.35
N VAL A 196 -11.08 21.63 -1.36
CA VAL A 196 -11.36 20.50 -2.26
C VAL A 196 -11.00 19.20 -1.55
N LEU A 197 -11.85 18.17 -1.67
CA LEU A 197 -11.56 16.80 -1.23
C LEU A 197 -11.19 15.94 -2.43
N ASP A 198 -9.89 15.72 -2.63
CA ASP A 198 -9.39 14.86 -3.70
C ASP A 198 -9.68 13.37 -3.43
N GLY A 199 -9.83 12.57 -4.50
CA GLY A 199 -10.18 11.16 -4.39
C GLY A 199 -9.07 10.24 -3.84
N GLY A 200 -7.84 10.73 -3.68
CA GLY A 200 -6.68 9.98 -3.20
C GLY A 200 -5.49 10.88 -2.85
N GLY A 201 -4.49 10.31 -2.20
CA GLY A 201 -3.30 11.03 -1.74
C GLY A 201 -2.53 11.70 -2.88
N ARG A 202 -2.31 10.98 -3.98
CA ARG A 202 -1.59 11.51 -5.14
C ARG A 202 -2.33 12.69 -5.80
N ALA A 203 -3.65 12.64 -5.89
CA ALA A 203 -4.46 13.74 -6.40
C ALA A 203 -4.34 14.98 -5.50
N ALA A 204 -4.38 14.80 -4.18
CA ALA A 204 -4.17 15.87 -3.22
C ALA A 204 -2.76 16.50 -3.33
N THR A 205 -1.73 15.66 -3.50
CA THR A 205 -0.37 16.15 -3.75
C THR A 205 -0.30 16.98 -5.04
N THR A 206 -0.92 16.53 -6.13
CA THR A 206 -1.01 17.29 -7.39
C THR A 206 -1.77 18.62 -7.21
N THR A 207 -2.89 18.61 -6.49
CA THR A 207 -3.66 19.81 -6.17
C THR A 207 -2.81 20.83 -5.41
N PHE A 208 -2.02 20.39 -4.44
CA PHE A 208 -1.14 21.26 -3.69
C PHE A 208 0.09 21.72 -4.50
N THR A 209 0.82 20.78 -5.15
CA THR A 209 2.13 21.09 -5.74
C THR A 209 2.06 21.71 -7.14
N GLN A 210 1.09 21.28 -7.97
CA GLN A 210 1.01 21.68 -9.39
C GLN A 210 -0.08 22.71 -9.65
N ARG A 211 -1.24 22.62 -8.93
CA ARG A 211 -2.35 23.55 -9.09
C ARG A 211 -2.25 24.76 -8.16
N ASP A 212 -1.24 24.78 -7.31
CA ASP A 212 -0.94 25.85 -6.34
C ASP A 212 -2.13 26.16 -5.39
N ILE A 213 -2.92 25.13 -5.04
CA ILE A 213 -4.05 25.26 -4.14
C ILE A 213 -3.62 24.87 -2.72
N GLY A 214 -3.93 25.71 -1.73
CA GLY A 214 -3.69 25.46 -0.31
C GLY A 214 -2.39 26.03 0.24
N ASP A 215 -2.38 26.30 1.53
CA ASP A 215 -1.23 26.75 2.32
C ASP A 215 -0.47 25.54 2.89
N ALA A 216 -1.19 24.45 3.16
CA ALA A 216 -0.64 23.18 3.63
C ALA A 216 -1.32 21.98 2.97
N LEU A 217 -0.54 20.92 2.76
CA LEU A 217 -1.02 19.56 2.44
C LEU A 217 -0.72 18.67 3.64
N VAL A 218 -1.72 17.94 4.13
CA VAL A 218 -1.48 16.87 5.11
C VAL A 218 -1.33 15.56 4.36
N THR A 219 -0.17 14.92 4.51
CA THR A 219 0.14 13.68 3.79
C THR A 219 1.05 12.76 4.59
N PHE A 220 1.33 11.57 4.05
CA PHE A 220 2.29 10.65 4.65
C PHE A 220 3.73 11.17 4.57
N GLU A 221 4.53 10.90 5.60
CA GLU A 221 5.96 11.17 5.59
C GLU A 221 6.66 10.56 4.36
N SER A 222 6.20 9.41 3.89
CA SER A 222 6.72 8.75 2.68
C SER A 222 6.56 9.55 1.39
N GLU A 223 5.69 10.57 1.34
CA GLU A 223 5.56 11.47 0.20
C GLU A 223 6.72 12.49 0.08
N VAL A 224 7.47 12.70 1.17
CA VAL A 224 8.52 13.73 1.22
C VAL A 224 9.57 13.55 0.13
N GLN A 225 10.02 12.31 -0.11
CA GLN A 225 11.05 12.05 -1.12
C GLN A 225 10.55 12.35 -2.52
N MET A 226 9.34 11.94 -2.85
CA MET A 226 8.74 12.23 -4.15
C MET A 226 8.58 13.74 -4.36
N VAL A 227 8.04 14.45 -3.35
CA VAL A 227 7.88 15.92 -3.45
C VAL A 227 9.23 16.61 -3.61
N ARG A 228 10.26 16.18 -2.88
CA ARG A 228 11.62 16.75 -3.04
C ARG A 228 12.21 16.48 -4.41
N SER A 229 12.06 15.27 -4.94
CA SER A 229 12.63 14.91 -6.25
C SER A 229 11.90 15.57 -7.42
N GLU A 230 10.59 15.74 -7.34
CA GLU A 230 9.79 16.30 -8.44
C GLU A 230 9.69 17.84 -8.39
N PHE A 231 9.66 18.43 -7.20
CA PHE A 231 9.37 19.87 -7.02
C PHE A 231 10.48 20.66 -6.30
N GLY A 232 11.58 20.00 -5.94
CA GLY A 232 12.76 20.64 -5.33
C GLY A 232 12.44 21.34 -4.00
N GLY A 233 13.08 22.49 -3.77
CA GLY A 233 12.99 23.25 -2.51
C GLY A 233 11.80 24.19 -2.38
N ASN A 234 10.70 24.00 -3.13
CA ASN A 234 9.54 24.87 -3.11
C ASN A 234 8.60 24.62 -1.91
N PHE A 235 8.86 23.58 -1.15
CA PHE A 235 8.04 23.16 -0.01
C PHE A 235 8.91 22.82 1.19
N GLU A 236 8.36 23.01 2.37
CA GLU A 236 8.98 22.63 3.64
C GLU A 236 8.15 21.56 4.34
N VAL A 237 8.83 20.66 5.05
CA VAL A 237 8.21 19.58 5.81
C VAL A 237 8.10 19.99 7.27
N VAL A 238 6.91 20.01 7.80
CA VAL A 238 6.60 20.28 9.21
C VAL A 238 6.13 18.99 9.88
N TYR A 239 6.78 18.62 10.96
CA TYR A 239 6.42 17.50 11.81
C TYR A 239 5.63 18.01 13.00
N PRO A 240 4.34 17.62 13.15
CA PRO A 240 3.60 17.94 14.37
C PRO A 240 4.20 17.16 15.55
N ALA A 241 4.08 17.69 16.76
CA ALA A 241 4.65 17.05 17.96
C ALA A 241 4.03 15.65 18.23
N VAL A 242 2.77 15.46 17.87
CA VAL A 242 2.02 14.19 18.00
C VAL A 242 1.33 13.88 16.69
N SER A 243 1.44 12.64 16.24
CA SER A 243 0.75 12.14 15.05
C SER A 243 0.40 10.65 15.20
N ILE A 244 -0.18 10.06 14.17
CA ILE A 244 -0.63 8.67 14.17
C ILE A 244 0.40 7.76 13.51
N LEU A 245 0.57 6.55 14.05
CA LEU A 245 1.32 5.48 13.41
C LEU A 245 0.48 4.92 12.26
N ALA A 246 0.94 5.13 11.03
CA ALA A 246 0.26 4.70 9.82
C ALA A 246 0.93 3.44 9.26
N GLU A 247 0.36 2.29 9.55
CA GLU A 247 0.85 1.00 9.04
C GLU A 247 0.44 0.78 7.59
N SER A 248 1.33 0.11 6.83
CA SER A 248 1.08 -0.28 5.43
C SER A 248 0.88 -1.81 5.34
N PRO A 249 -0.30 -2.33 5.69
CA PRO A 249 -0.54 -3.76 5.75
C PRO A 249 -0.63 -4.40 4.36
N VAL A 250 -0.27 -5.69 4.31
CA VAL A 250 -0.27 -6.48 3.09
C VAL A 250 -0.98 -7.82 3.31
N ALA A 251 -1.58 -8.37 2.27
CA ALA A 251 -2.17 -9.70 2.33
C ALA A 251 -2.14 -10.40 0.97
N VAL A 252 -2.06 -11.73 1.02
CA VAL A 252 -2.34 -12.59 -0.13
C VAL A 252 -3.85 -12.64 -0.36
N VAL A 253 -4.29 -12.55 -1.59
CA VAL A 253 -5.69 -12.70 -1.98
C VAL A 253 -5.96 -14.19 -2.21
N ASP A 254 -6.29 -14.90 -1.13
CA ASP A 254 -6.31 -16.37 -1.07
C ASP A 254 -7.14 -16.99 -2.19
N LYS A 255 -8.36 -16.48 -2.41
CA LYS A 255 -9.28 -16.97 -3.44
C LYS A 255 -8.69 -16.93 -4.85
N VAL A 256 -7.87 -15.92 -5.15
CA VAL A 256 -7.28 -15.75 -6.49
C VAL A 256 -6.02 -16.57 -6.65
N VAL A 257 -5.11 -16.54 -5.65
CA VAL A 257 -3.83 -17.25 -5.77
C VAL A 257 -4.01 -18.78 -5.80
N ASP A 258 -5.04 -19.30 -5.10
CA ASP A 258 -5.35 -20.73 -5.14
C ASP A 258 -5.93 -21.13 -6.49
N LYS A 259 -6.88 -20.36 -7.03
CA LYS A 259 -7.45 -20.57 -8.37
C LYS A 259 -6.36 -20.56 -9.46
N ARG A 260 -5.36 -19.67 -9.31
CA ARG A 260 -4.30 -19.46 -10.32
C ARG A 260 -3.02 -20.28 -10.06
N GLY A 261 -2.91 -20.98 -8.92
CA GLY A 261 -1.72 -21.77 -8.55
C GLY A 261 -0.46 -20.93 -8.28
N VAL A 262 -0.60 -19.65 -7.89
CA VAL A 262 0.52 -18.70 -7.71
C VAL A 262 0.75 -18.32 -6.24
N ARG A 263 0.24 -19.08 -5.29
CA ARG A 263 0.37 -18.80 -3.84
C ARG A 263 1.83 -18.70 -3.38
N LYS A 264 2.70 -19.62 -3.87
CA LYS A 264 4.12 -19.61 -3.53
C LYS A 264 4.78 -18.28 -3.92
N GLN A 265 4.53 -17.82 -5.14
CA GLN A 265 5.10 -16.59 -5.69
C GLN A 265 4.54 -15.36 -4.97
N ALA A 266 3.22 -15.31 -4.73
CA ALA A 266 2.57 -14.21 -4.02
C ALA A 266 3.08 -14.08 -2.58
N THR A 267 3.23 -15.22 -1.87
CA THR A 267 3.78 -15.22 -0.49
C THR A 267 5.25 -14.79 -0.48
N ALA A 268 6.06 -15.27 -1.43
CA ALA A 268 7.45 -14.87 -1.55
C ALA A 268 7.58 -13.36 -1.84
N TYR A 269 6.73 -12.81 -2.70
CA TYR A 269 6.71 -11.38 -3.00
C TYR A 269 6.42 -10.53 -1.74
N LEU A 270 5.45 -10.92 -0.93
CA LEU A 270 5.17 -10.21 0.32
C LEU A 270 6.28 -10.40 1.36
N ASN A 271 6.91 -11.57 1.44
CA ASN A 271 8.06 -11.80 2.32
C ASN A 271 9.27 -10.95 1.92
N PHE A 272 9.48 -10.70 0.63
CA PHE A 272 10.56 -9.82 0.16
C PHE A 272 10.47 -8.42 0.77
N LEU A 273 9.27 -7.91 1.05
CA LEU A 273 9.09 -6.60 1.69
C LEU A 273 9.69 -6.54 3.11
N TYR A 274 9.89 -7.68 3.77
CA TYR A 274 10.52 -7.79 5.10
C TYR A 274 12.03 -8.09 5.02
N SER A 275 12.56 -8.41 3.85
CA SER A 275 14.00 -8.59 3.66
C SER A 275 14.74 -7.26 3.80
N ASP A 276 16.03 -7.29 4.15
CA ASP A 276 16.84 -6.07 4.22
C ASP A 276 16.89 -5.33 2.87
N ALA A 277 16.79 -6.03 1.76
CA ALA A 277 16.68 -5.43 0.43
C ALA A 277 15.36 -4.64 0.28
N GLY A 278 14.22 -5.28 0.56
CA GLY A 278 12.91 -4.63 0.52
C GLY A 278 12.81 -3.47 1.51
N GLN A 279 13.29 -3.68 2.75
CA GLN A 279 13.31 -2.65 3.79
C GLN A 279 14.20 -1.45 3.40
N THR A 280 15.35 -1.70 2.75
CA THR A 280 16.24 -0.64 2.25
C THR A 280 15.56 0.19 1.16
N ILE A 281 14.85 -0.46 0.24
CA ILE A 281 14.06 0.25 -0.79
C ILE A 281 12.97 1.10 -0.10
N GLY A 282 12.22 0.52 0.85
CA GLY A 282 11.21 1.26 1.61
C GLY A 282 11.77 2.49 2.32
N ALA A 283 12.93 2.37 2.96
CA ALA A 283 13.58 3.48 3.66
C ALA A 283 14.07 4.60 2.72
N LYS A 284 14.48 4.28 1.49
CA LYS A 284 14.78 5.29 0.46
C LYS A 284 13.54 6.11 0.07
N HIS A 285 12.36 5.48 0.14
CA HIS A 285 11.06 6.14 -0.09
C HIS A 285 10.44 6.69 1.20
N PHE A 286 11.24 6.94 2.25
CA PHE A 286 10.79 7.52 3.52
C PHE A 286 9.69 6.71 4.24
N LEU A 287 9.54 5.43 3.91
CA LEU A 287 8.81 4.50 4.74
C LEU A 287 9.69 4.03 5.89
N ARG A 288 9.19 4.10 7.11
CA ARG A 288 9.93 3.68 8.31
C ARG A 288 10.06 2.16 8.32
N PRO A 289 11.29 1.61 8.28
CA PRO A 289 11.51 0.17 8.19
C PRO A 289 11.27 -0.53 9.54
N ARG A 290 10.95 -1.82 9.47
CA ARG A 290 10.87 -2.72 10.63
C ARG A 290 12.20 -3.39 10.95
N SER A 291 13.12 -3.51 9.97
CA SER A 291 14.48 -3.98 10.20
C SER A 291 15.28 -2.96 11.01
N GLU A 292 15.79 -3.37 12.18
CA GLU A 292 16.61 -2.51 13.03
C GLU A 292 17.91 -2.08 12.33
N THR A 293 18.52 -2.98 11.56
CA THR A 293 19.73 -2.71 10.78
C THR A 293 19.48 -1.59 9.78
N VAL A 294 18.39 -1.70 9.03
CA VAL A 294 18.00 -0.68 8.03
C VAL A 294 17.56 0.61 8.72
N ALA A 295 16.81 0.53 9.83
CA ALA A 295 16.38 1.69 10.60
C ALA A 295 17.58 2.52 11.10
N LYS A 296 18.62 1.88 11.62
CA LYS A 296 19.87 2.55 12.04
C LYS A 296 20.56 3.24 10.87
N LYS A 297 20.66 2.56 9.71
CA LYS A 297 21.28 3.11 8.50
C LYS A 297 20.57 4.36 7.96
N PHE A 298 19.26 4.42 8.08
CA PHE A 298 18.43 5.51 7.56
C PHE A 298 17.87 6.43 8.64
N ALA A 299 18.40 6.38 9.87
CA ALA A 299 17.89 7.18 11.00
C ALA A 299 17.84 8.69 10.71
N GLY A 300 18.76 9.22 9.91
CA GLY A 300 18.78 10.63 9.48
C GLY A 300 17.61 11.06 8.59
N ASN A 301 16.84 10.12 8.00
CA ASN A 301 15.69 10.45 7.18
C ASN A 301 14.46 10.84 8.00
N TYR A 302 14.41 10.43 9.28
CA TYR A 302 13.21 10.52 10.10
C TYR A 302 13.41 11.43 11.29
N LYS A 303 12.48 12.36 11.50
CA LYS A 303 12.47 13.13 12.74
C LYS A 303 11.77 12.34 13.86
N PRO A 304 12.23 12.46 15.10
CA PRO A 304 11.49 11.96 16.26
C PRO A 304 10.11 12.61 16.31
N ILE A 305 9.07 11.81 16.52
CA ILE A 305 7.68 12.25 16.64
C ILE A 305 6.95 11.29 17.58
N ALA A 306 6.12 11.81 18.48
CA ALA A 306 5.27 10.99 19.33
C ALA A 306 4.15 10.39 18.47
N LEU A 307 4.12 9.05 18.36
CA LEU A 307 3.13 8.32 17.59
C LEU A 307 2.16 7.60 18.52
N PHE A 308 0.88 7.63 18.19
CA PHE A 308 -0.15 6.78 18.78
C PHE A 308 -0.73 5.85 17.72
N THR A 309 -1.29 4.73 18.13
CA THR A 309 -1.94 3.76 17.25
C THR A 309 -3.45 4.00 17.17
N VAL A 310 -4.09 3.45 16.13
CA VAL A 310 -5.56 3.45 16.02
C VAL A 310 -6.18 2.67 17.18
N ASP A 311 -5.51 1.59 17.64
CA ASP A 311 -5.99 0.79 18.77
C ASP A 311 -5.99 1.56 20.07
N GLU A 312 -4.92 2.30 20.37
CA GLU A 312 -4.78 3.08 21.61
C GLU A 312 -5.86 4.17 21.77
N VAL A 313 -6.20 4.85 20.69
CA VAL A 313 -7.08 6.04 20.77
C VAL A 313 -8.50 5.72 20.35
N PHE A 314 -8.70 4.80 19.41
CA PHE A 314 -10.01 4.55 18.79
C PHE A 314 -10.55 3.13 19.04
N GLY A 315 -9.81 2.29 19.77
CA GLY A 315 -10.19 0.90 20.00
C GLY A 315 -10.09 0.00 18.76
N GLY A 316 -9.29 0.40 17.79
CA GLY A 316 -9.02 -0.32 16.55
C GLY A 316 -9.80 0.16 15.33
N TRP A 317 -9.37 -0.29 14.17
CA TRP A 317 -9.92 0.15 12.89
C TRP A 317 -11.42 -0.11 12.73
N LYS A 318 -11.94 -1.24 13.22
CA LYS A 318 -13.37 -1.56 13.12
C LYS A 318 -14.23 -0.56 13.90
N GLN A 319 -13.79 -0.15 15.09
CA GLN A 319 -14.49 0.86 15.89
C GLN A 319 -14.34 2.26 15.27
N ALA A 320 -13.12 2.61 14.84
CA ALA A 320 -12.86 3.87 14.15
C ALA A 320 -13.73 4.02 12.89
N GLN A 321 -13.82 2.95 12.06
CA GLN A 321 -14.67 2.93 10.88
C GLN A 321 -16.12 3.20 11.22
N LYS A 322 -16.68 2.41 12.16
CA LYS A 322 -18.09 2.51 12.55
C LYS A 322 -18.45 3.89 13.11
N LYS A 323 -17.60 4.43 13.99
CA LYS A 323 -17.88 5.71 14.65
C LYS A 323 -17.67 6.90 13.73
N HIS A 324 -16.62 6.88 12.90
CA HIS A 324 -16.17 8.08 12.22
C HIS A 324 -16.47 8.08 10.71
N PHE A 325 -16.47 6.92 10.02
CA PHE A 325 -16.43 6.88 8.55
C PHE A 325 -17.60 6.15 7.89
N ASP A 326 -18.38 5.35 8.62
CA ASP A 326 -19.61 4.77 8.10
C ASP A 326 -20.63 5.88 7.78
N ASP A 327 -21.62 5.56 6.98
CA ASP A 327 -22.66 6.52 6.60
C ASP A 327 -23.39 7.03 7.84
N GLY A 328 -23.49 8.36 7.95
CA GLY A 328 -24.00 9.04 9.13
C GLY A 328 -23.01 9.11 10.32
N GLY A 329 -21.77 8.65 10.14
CA GLY A 329 -20.70 8.76 11.14
C GLY A 329 -20.26 10.19 11.43
N GLU A 330 -19.26 10.35 12.31
CA GLU A 330 -18.80 11.66 12.73
C GLU A 330 -18.27 12.53 11.59
N PHE A 331 -17.62 11.93 10.58
CA PHE A 331 -17.14 12.67 9.41
C PHE A 331 -18.29 13.29 8.63
N ASP A 332 -19.38 12.56 8.40
CA ASP A 332 -20.54 13.08 7.66
C ASP A 332 -21.23 14.23 8.41
N LYS A 333 -21.25 14.18 9.75
CA LYS A 333 -21.80 15.25 10.60
C LYS A 333 -20.93 16.51 10.59
N ILE A 334 -19.59 16.33 10.49
CA ILE A 334 -18.61 17.42 10.45
C ILE A 334 -18.56 18.07 9.06
N TYR A 335 -18.51 17.23 8.02
CA TYR A 335 -18.40 17.67 6.63
C TYR A 335 -19.76 17.57 5.94
N GLN A 336 -20.61 18.52 6.22
CA GLN A 336 -21.83 18.72 5.41
C GLN A 336 -21.40 19.42 4.12
N VAL A 337 -21.65 18.76 2.98
CA VAL A 337 -21.36 19.32 1.64
C VAL A 337 -22.00 20.71 1.58
N LYS A 338 -21.15 21.73 1.31
CA LYS A 338 -21.59 23.10 1.08
C LYS A 338 -22.25 23.23 -0.28
#